data_b4160c49c198b230ab7777d3927a5c27
#
_entry.id   b4160c49c198b230ab7777d3927a5c27
#
_cell.length_a   1.000
_cell.length_b   1.000
_cell.length_c   1.000
_cell.angle_alpha   90.00
_cell.angle_beta   90.00
_cell.angle_gamma   90.00
#
_symmetry.space_group_name_H-M   'P 1'
#
loop_
_entity.id
_entity.type
_entity.pdbx_description
1 polymer ?
#
loop_
_entity_poly.entity_id
_entity_poly.type
_entity_poly.pdbx_seq_one_letter_code
_entity_poly.pdbx_strand_id
1 'polypeptide(L)'
;MNYSDKNVKIPQSGRSMIEMLGVLAITGVLTVGGIAGFQKAMRKHRMNVMRDQIIQVVQSIKNLYASQHNYNDLTTQVAIDAGIIPSDMVIEDVGNGQAKVKHIYNGNISIDVDTSTEKPSFTITINNLPRDAAVDLSTAKWSEDTSLLELELTKENTTQNP
;
A
#
# COMPACT_ATOMS: atom_id res chain seq x y z
N MET A 1 55.26 12.96 57.85
CA MET A 1 54.20 12.09 57.36
C MET A 1 54.07 12.39 55.90
N ASN A 2 54.75 11.56 55.05
CA ASN A 2 54.71 11.74 53.58
C ASN A 2 53.53 10.92 52.99
N TYR A 3 52.54 11.60 52.52
CA TYR A 3 51.47 10.98 51.71
C TYR A 3 51.98 10.82 50.29
N SER A 4 52.36 9.58 49.93
CA SER A 4 52.74 9.23 48.59
C SER A 4 51.46 9.05 47.76
N ASP A 5 51.19 10.01 46.86
CA ASP A 5 50.15 9.95 45.86
C ASP A 5 50.43 8.79 44.88
N LYS A 6 49.79 7.66 45.08
CA LYS A 6 49.77 6.58 44.10
C LYS A 6 48.85 6.99 42.93
N ASN A 7 49.46 7.57 41.89
CA ASN A 7 48.82 7.71 40.58
C ASN A 7 48.43 6.31 40.07
N VAL A 8 47.21 5.92 40.29
CA VAL A 8 46.60 4.75 39.66
C VAL A 8 46.39 5.09 38.18
N LYS A 9 47.33 4.73 37.33
CA LYS A 9 47.17 4.73 35.89
C LYS A 9 46.14 3.65 35.56
N ILE A 10 44.90 4.06 35.28
CA ILE A 10 43.90 3.20 34.67
C ILE A 10 44.42 2.87 33.26
N PRO A 11 44.69 1.60 32.93
CA PRO A 11 45.10 1.26 31.58
C PRO A 11 43.93 1.55 30.65
N GLN A 12 44.02 2.58 29.84
CA GLN A 12 43.16 2.76 28.71
C GLN A 12 43.48 1.62 27.73
N SER A 13 42.77 0.52 27.86
CA SER A 13 42.77 -0.54 26.86
C SER A 13 42.13 0.03 25.59
N GLY A 14 42.98 0.61 24.73
CA GLY A 14 42.56 0.95 23.37
C GLY A 14 42.08 -0.33 22.70
N ARG A 15 40.80 -0.41 22.39
CA ARG A 15 40.28 -1.51 21.57
C ARG A 15 41.16 -1.63 20.33
N SER A 16 41.67 -2.83 20.05
CA SER A 16 42.53 -3.05 18.90
C SER A 16 41.84 -2.58 17.63
N MET A 17 42.54 -1.87 16.75
CA MET A 17 41.99 -1.44 15.44
C MET A 17 41.34 -2.59 14.67
N ILE A 18 41.89 -3.79 14.78
CA ILE A 18 41.37 -4.99 14.13
C ILE A 18 40.03 -5.43 14.72
N GLU A 19 39.82 -5.27 16.02
CA GLU A 19 38.58 -5.57 16.70
C GLU A 19 37.49 -4.61 16.24
N MET A 20 37.78 -3.32 16.11
CA MET A 20 36.87 -2.32 15.59
C MET A 20 36.52 -2.58 14.12
N LEU A 21 37.49 -2.96 13.29
CA LEU A 21 37.20 -3.35 11.88
C LEU A 21 36.31 -4.59 11.80
N GLY A 22 36.53 -5.58 12.68
CA GLY A 22 35.69 -6.78 12.75
C GLY A 22 34.23 -6.44 13.11
N VAL A 23 34.04 -5.59 14.12
CA VAL A 23 32.68 -5.14 14.52
C VAL A 23 31.99 -4.36 13.39
N LEU A 24 32.73 -3.46 12.73
CA LEU A 24 32.16 -2.69 11.61
C LEU A 24 31.79 -3.59 10.42
N ALA A 25 32.62 -4.59 10.12
CA ALA A 25 32.29 -5.55 9.04
C ALA A 25 31.02 -6.33 9.34
N ILE A 26 30.86 -6.87 10.55
CA ILE A 26 29.67 -7.62 10.94
C ILE A 26 28.44 -6.70 10.98
N THR A 27 28.56 -5.51 11.54
CA THR A 27 27.47 -4.53 11.59
C THR A 27 27.03 -4.12 10.18
N GLY A 28 27.99 -3.92 9.28
CA GLY A 28 27.69 -3.58 7.88
C GLY A 28 26.86 -4.66 7.19
N VAL A 29 27.24 -5.93 7.31
CA VAL A 29 26.49 -7.06 6.72
C VAL A 29 25.08 -7.18 7.32
N LEU A 30 24.96 -7.07 8.64
CA LEU A 30 23.66 -7.14 9.33
C LEU A 30 22.74 -5.97 8.94
N THR A 31 23.31 -4.77 8.79
CA THR A 31 22.52 -3.59 8.39
C THR A 31 21.95 -3.75 6.99
N VAL A 32 22.77 -4.17 6.01
CA VAL A 32 22.30 -4.38 4.62
C VAL A 32 21.25 -5.47 4.56
N GLY A 33 21.47 -6.59 5.24
CA GLY A 33 20.51 -7.70 5.33
C GLY A 33 19.19 -7.28 5.99
N GLY A 34 19.28 -6.51 7.08
CA GLY A 34 18.10 -5.98 7.79
C GLY A 34 17.26 -5.05 6.93
N ILE A 35 17.88 -4.13 6.18
CA ILE A 35 17.18 -3.20 5.29
C ILE A 35 16.48 -3.96 4.15
N ALA A 36 17.14 -4.93 3.53
CA ALA A 36 16.55 -5.73 2.46
C ALA A 36 15.34 -6.54 2.95
N GLY A 37 15.45 -7.15 4.13
CA GLY A 37 14.33 -7.86 4.76
C GLY A 37 13.16 -6.96 5.09
N PHE A 38 13.43 -5.77 5.63
CA PHE A 38 12.41 -4.77 5.95
C PHE A 38 11.67 -4.29 4.70
N GLN A 39 12.37 -3.98 3.61
CA GLN A 39 11.75 -3.56 2.36
C GLN A 39 10.82 -4.63 1.79
N LYS A 40 11.21 -5.91 1.85
CA LYS A 40 10.37 -7.03 1.42
C LYS A 40 9.11 -7.16 2.29
N ALA A 41 9.25 -7.03 3.61
CA ALA A 41 8.13 -7.08 4.55
C ALA A 41 7.16 -5.92 4.32
N MET A 42 7.66 -4.70 4.13
CA MET A 42 6.84 -3.52 3.86
C MET A 42 6.10 -3.61 2.53
N ARG A 43 6.71 -4.17 1.49
CA ARG A 43 6.03 -4.42 0.22
C ARG A 43 4.85 -5.36 0.40
N LYS A 44 5.07 -6.48 1.08
CA LYS A 44 3.99 -7.45 1.37
C LYS A 44 2.88 -6.84 2.22
N HIS A 45 3.25 -6.03 3.21
CA HIS A 45 2.27 -5.32 4.04
C HIS A 45 1.38 -4.39 3.21
N ARG A 46 1.98 -3.53 2.37
CA ARG A 46 1.22 -2.63 1.48
C ARG A 46 0.29 -3.40 0.54
N MET A 47 0.75 -4.54 0.05
CA MET A 47 -0.05 -5.39 -0.82
C MET A 47 -1.28 -5.97 -0.11
N ASN A 48 -1.09 -6.45 1.13
CA ASN A 48 -2.21 -6.95 1.93
C ASN A 48 -3.21 -5.83 2.23
N VAL A 49 -2.73 -4.65 2.65
CA VAL A 49 -3.60 -3.49 2.91
C VAL A 49 -4.40 -3.11 1.67
N MET A 50 -3.75 -3.05 0.49
CA MET A 50 -4.43 -2.75 -0.77
C MET A 50 -5.53 -3.75 -1.08
N ARG A 51 -5.25 -5.04 -0.90
CA ARG A 51 -6.23 -6.10 -1.12
C ARG A 51 -7.42 -6.00 -0.16
N ASP A 52 -7.14 -5.77 1.11
CA ASP A 52 -8.18 -5.64 2.14
C ASP A 52 -9.06 -4.41 1.87
N GLN A 53 -8.48 -3.29 1.44
CA GLN A 53 -9.22 -2.09 1.04
C GLN A 53 -10.16 -2.39 -0.14
N ILE A 54 -9.69 -3.06 -1.19
CA ILE A 54 -10.53 -3.43 -2.34
C ILE A 54 -11.69 -4.33 -1.90
N ILE A 55 -11.40 -5.38 -1.12
CA ILE A 55 -12.43 -6.31 -0.64
C ILE A 55 -13.48 -5.57 0.20
N GLN A 56 -13.05 -4.69 1.09
CA GLN A 56 -13.95 -3.90 1.93
C GLN A 56 -14.86 -3.01 1.08
N VAL A 57 -14.31 -2.32 0.09
CA VAL A 57 -15.10 -1.46 -0.83
C VAL A 57 -16.10 -2.31 -1.60
N VAL A 58 -15.69 -3.43 -2.18
CA VAL A 58 -16.59 -4.34 -2.92
C VAL A 58 -17.73 -4.84 -2.05
N GLN A 59 -17.43 -5.29 -0.82
CA GLN A 59 -18.47 -5.78 0.10
C GLN A 59 -19.41 -4.66 0.54
N SER A 60 -18.90 -3.47 0.79
CA SER A 60 -19.71 -2.31 1.15
C SER A 60 -20.65 -1.88 0.02
N ILE A 61 -20.18 -1.89 -1.23
CA ILE A 61 -21.04 -1.63 -2.41
C ILE A 61 -22.14 -2.69 -2.51
N LYS A 62 -21.80 -3.97 -2.40
CA LYS A 62 -22.77 -5.06 -2.45
C LYS A 62 -23.82 -4.95 -1.34
N ASN A 63 -23.42 -4.59 -0.14
CA ASN A 63 -24.33 -4.39 0.98
C ASN A 63 -25.27 -3.19 0.76
N LEU A 64 -24.72 -2.08 0.24
CA LEU A 64 -25.54 -0.89 -0.07
C LEU A 64 -26.63 -1.19 -1.11
N TYR A 65 -26.30 -1.97 -2.13
CA TYR A 65 -27.19 -2.32 -3.23
C TYR A 65 -27.88 -3.69 -3.03
N ALA A 66 -27.80 -4.31 -1.87
CA ALA A 66 -28.35 -5.64 -1.61
C ALA A 66 -29.87 -5.74 -1.83
N SER A 67 -30.60 -4.64 -1.59
CA SER A 67 -32.04 -4.56 -1.84
C SER A 67 -32.42 -4.12 -3.25
N GLN A 68 -31.46 -3.67 -4.03
CA GLN A 68 -31.65 -3.22 -5.40
C GLN A 68 -31.17 -4.33 -6.36
N HIS A 69 -31.83 -4.43 -7.51
CA HIS A 69 -31.45 -5.43 -8.51
C HIS A 69 -30.42 -4.91 -9.53
N ASN A 70 -29.91 -3.71 -9.30
CA ASN A 70 -28.95 -3.06 -10.18
C ASN A 70 -28.04 -2.11 -9.38
N TYR A 71 -26.99 -1.63 -10.03
CA TYR A 71 -26.04 -0.64 -9.50
C TYR A 71 -26.23 0.73 -10.17
N ASN A 72 -27.44 1.02 -10.68
CA ASN A 72 -27.73 2.30 -11.30
C ASN A 72 -27.37 3.41 -10.32
N ASP A 73 -26.85 4.51 -10.83
CA ASP A 73 -26.39 5.68 -10.07
C ASP A 73 -25.11 5.46 -9.20
N LEU A 74 -24.51 4.26 -9.23
CA LEU A 74 -23.25 4.04 -8.55
C LEU A 74 -22.13 4.83 -9.23
N THR A 75 -21.55 5.77 -8.51
CA THR A 75 -20.37 6.53 -8.91
C THR A 75 -19.42 6.62 -7.73
N THR A 76 -18.17 7.02 -7.98
CA THR A 76 -17.20 7.26 -6.91
C THR A 76 -17.73 8.26 -5.89
N GLN A 77 -18.42 9.33 -6.33
CA GLN A 77 -18.99 10.33 -5.44
C GLN A 77 -20.12 9.76 -4.57
N VAL A 78 -21.04 9.00 -5.16
CA VAL A 78 -22.11 8.32 -4.40
C VAL A 78 -21.53 7.36 -3.37
N ALA A 79 -20.47 6.65 -3.72
CA ALA A 79 -19.77 5.75 -2.78
C ALA A 79 -19.14 6.50 -1.60
N ILE A 80 -18.58 7.69 -1.83
CA ILE A 80 -18.04 8.56 -0.78
C ILE A 80 -19.17 9.09 0.11
N ASP A 81 -20.21 9.66 -0.50
CA ASP A 81 -21.34 10.29 0.20
C ASP A 81 -22.12 9.27 1.05
N ALA A 82 -22.21 8.03 0.59
CA ALA A 82 -22.79 6.93 1.33
C ALA A 82 -21.90 6.39 2.46
N GLY A 83 -20.68 6.90 2.59
CA GLY A 83 -19.73 6.49 3.65
C GLY A 83 -19.23 5.05 3.52
N ILE A 84 -19.30 4.45 2.33
CA ILE A 84 -18.82 3.07 2.08
C ILE A 84 -17.32 3.01 1.80
N ILE A 85 -16.72 4.14 1.49
CA ILE A 85 -15.26 4.26 1.31
C ILE A 85 -14.60 4.55 2.67
N PRO A 86 -13.59 3.80 3.07
CA PRO A 86 -12.82 4.10 4.28
C PRO A 86 -12.30 5.54 4.28
N SER A 87 -12.41 6.23 5.40
CA SER A 87 -12.05 7.65 5.51
C SER A 87 -10.57 7.94 5.25
N ASP A 88 -9.70 6.97 5.49
CA ASP A 88 -8.27 7.04 5.19
C ASP A 88 -7.95 7.02 3.69
N MET A 89 -8.91 6.61 2.86
CA MET A 89 -8.80 6.60 1.40
C MET A 89 -9.41 7.84 0.74
N VAL A 90 -10.24 8.60 1.45
CA VAL A 90 -10.90 9.79 0.90
C VAL A 90 -10.00 11.01 1.06
N ILE A 91 -9.76 11.70 -0.03
CA ILE A 91 -9.01 12.96 -0.05
C ILE A 91 -9.91 14.03 -0.64
N GLU A 92 -10.17 15.08 0.12
CA GLU A 92 -10.84 16.25 -0.39
C GLU A 92 -9.93 16.98 -1.37
N ASP A 93 -10.38 17.18 -2.60
CA ASP A 93 -9.67 17.99 -3.57
C ASP A 93 -10.01 19.46 -3.35
N VAL A 94 -9.07 20.18 -2.74
CA VAL A 94 -9.21 21.59 -2.38
C VAL A 94 -9.42 22.50 -3.61
N GLY A 95 -9.18 21.98 -4.82
CA GLY A 95 -9.27 22.77 -6.05
C GLY A 95 -10.65 22.76 -6.74
N ASN A 96 -11.36 21.63 -6.70
CA ASN A 96 -12.61 21.43 -7.43
C ASN A 96 -13.81 21.05 -6.57
N GLY A 97 -13.64 20.89 -5.27
CA GLY A 97 -14.70 20.49 -4.35
C GLY A 97 -15.20 19.04 -4.54
N GLN A 98 -14.49 18.24 -5.35
CA GLN A 98 -14.79 16.83 -5.55
C GLN A 98 -13.83 15.97 -4.75
N ALA A 99 -14.36 15.08 -3.92
CA ALA A 99 -13.55 14.13 -3.19
C ALA A 99 -12.99 13.06 -4.14
N LYS A 100 -11.75 12.65 -3.90
CA LYS A 100 -11.06 11.59 -4.65
C LYS A 100 -10.74 10.44 -3.72
N VAL A 101 -10.78 9.23 -4.23
CA VAL A 101 -10.38 8.03 -3.50
C VAL A 101 -8.96 7.67 -3.88
N LYS A 102 -8.08 7.55 -2.89
CA LYS A 102 -6.69 7.13 -3.09
C LYS A 102 -6.40 5.82 -2.38
N HIS A 103 -5.54 5.03 -2.99
CA HIS A 103 -5.05 3.80 -2.39
C HIS A 103 -3.65 3.98 -1.79
N ILE A 104 -3.15 2.96 -1.08
CA ILE A 104 -1.89 2.99 -0.32
C ILE A 104 -0.63 3.32 -1.17
N TYR A 105 -0.68 3.15 -2.48
CA TYR A 105 0.38 3.54 -3.42
C TYR A 105 0.19 4.97 -3.97
N ASN A 106 -0.73 5.74 -3.39
CA ASN A 106 -1.01 7.13 -3.75
C ASN A 106 -1.57 7.33 -5.18
N GLY A 107 -2.13 6.30 -5.77
CA GLY A 107 -2.90 6.39 -7.01
C GLY A 107 -4.40 6.54 -6.74
N ASN A 108 -5.19 6.79 -7.77
CA ASN A 108 -6.63 6.99 -7.67
C ASN A 108 -7.41 5.70 -7.86
N ILE A 109 -8.54 5.62 -7.19
CA ILE A 109 -9.57 4.60 -7.42
C ILE A 109 -10.82 5.32 -7.93
N SER A 110 -11.41 4.82 -9.02
CA SER A 110 -12.73 5.21 -9.48
C SER A 110 -13.67 4.01 -9.49
N ILE A 111 -14.94 4.29 -9.25
CA ILE A 111 -16.01 3.30 -9.17
C ILE A 111 -17.11 3.77 -10.10
N ASP A 112 -17.50 2.92 -11.03
CA ASP A 112 -18.49 3.23 -12.04
C ASP A 112 -19.40 2.02 -12.32
N VAL A 113 -20.60 2.27 -12.83
CA VAL A 113 -21.49 1.19 -13.27
C VAL A 113 -20.90 0.56 -14.52
N ASP A 114 -20.89 -0.75 -14.56
CA ASP A 114 -20.55 -1.48 -15.78
C ASP A 114 -21.79 -1.66 -16.65
N THR A 115 -21.78 -0.99 -17.81
CA THR A 115 -22.85 -1.07 -18.80
C THR A 115 -22.55 -2.05 -19.94
N SER A 116 -21.41 -2.71 -19.90
CA SER A 116 -20.95 -3.62 -20.97
C SER A 116 -21.56 -5.02 -20.85
N THR A 117 -22.11 -5.37 -19.68
CA THR A 117 -22.66 -6.68 -19.39
C THR A 117 -24.20 -6.66 -19.31
N GLU A 118 -24.83 -7.79 -19.67
CA GLU A 118 -26.29 -7.94 -19.51
C GLU A 118 -26.72 -8.07 -18.04
N LYS A 119 -25.79 -8.40 -17.15
CA LYS A 119 -26.02 -8.54 -15.72
C LYS A 119 -25.59 -7.27 -14.99
N PRO A 120 -26.34 -6.83 -13.97
CA PRO A 120 -25.93 -5.70 -13.16
C PRO A 120 -24.54 -5.90 -12.56
N SER A 121 -23.60 -5.06 -12.93
CA SER A 121 -22.20 -5.10 -12.48
C SER A 121 -21.62 -3.70 -12.32
N PHE A 122 -20.50 -3.62 -11.64
CA PHE A 122 -19.75 -2.38 -11.47
C PHE A 122 -18.26 -2.61 -11.67
N THR A 123 -17.56 -1.57 -12.08
CA THR A 123 -16.13 -1.58 -12.33
C THR A 123 -15.41 -0.74 -11.29
N ILE A 124 -14.32 -1.26 -10.76
CA ILE A 124 -13.37 -0.52 -9.93
C ILE A 124 -12.09 -0.36 -10.73
N THR A 125 -11.78 0.87 -11.09
CA THR A 125 -10.55 1.22 -11.81
C THR A 125 -9.50 1.73 -10.83
N ILE A 126 -8.31 1.15 -10.87
CA ILE A 126 -7.19 1.48 -10.00
C ILE A 126 -6.05 2.01 -10.86
N ASN A 127 -5.74 3.30 -10.71
CA ASN A 127 -4.70 3.97 -11.50
C ASN A 127 -3.39 4.12 -10.72
N ASN A 128 -2.28 4.28 -11.43
CA ASN A 128 -0.94 4.51 -10.86
C ASN A 128 -0.47 3.40 -9.90
N LEU A 129 -0.77 2.16 -10.26
CA LEU A 129 -0.32 1.01 -9.49
C LEU A 129 1.11 0.61 -9.93
N PRO A 130 2.06 0.40 -9.00
CA PRO A 130 3.37 -0.17 -9.33
C PRO A 130 3.21 -1.53 -10.03
N ARG A 131 4.09 -1.81 -11.00
CA ARG A 131 3.99 -3.02 -11.81
C ARG A 131 3.98 -4.31 -11.00
N ASP A 132 4.81 -4.38 -9.96
CA ASP A 132 4.87 -5.54 -9.05
C ASP A 132 3.55 -5.73 -8.29
N ALA A 133 2.96 -4.63 -7.82
CA ALA A 133 1.65 -4.67 -7.16
C ALA A 133 0.52 -5.05 -8.12
N ALA A 134 0.56 -4.59 -9.37
CA ALA A 134 -0.42 -4.99 -10.39
C ALA A 134 -0.35 -6.50 -10.70
N VAL A 135 0.86 -7.04 -10.84
CA VAL A 135 1.05 -8.49 -11.04
C VAL A 135 0.59 -9.28 -9.82
N ASP A 136 0.93 -8.85 -8.62
CA ASP A 136 0.51 -9.53 -7.38
C ASP A 136 -1.02 -9.52 -7.24
N LEU A 137 -1.70 -8.40 -7.57
CA LEU A 137 -3.16 -8.32 -7.56
C LEU A 137 -3.81 -9.22 -8.61
N SER A 138 -3.24 -9.28 -9.82
CA SER A 138 -3.78 -10.11 -10.90
C SER A 138 -3.64 -11.61 -10.63
N THR A 139 -2.62 -12.00 -9.90
CA THR A 139 -2.36 -13.40 -9.53
C THR A 139 -2.97 -13.77 -8.17
N ALA A 140 -3.48 -12.80 -7.43
CA ALA A 140 -4.12 -13.03 -6.13
C ALA A 140 -5.35 -13.91 -6.29
N LYS A 141 -5.52 -14.84 -5.37
CA LYS A 141 -6.78 -15.57 -5.25
C LYS A 141 -7.80 -14.63 -4.60
N TRP A 142 -8.74 -14.13 -5.39
CA TRP A 142 -9.88 -13.40 -4.88
C TRP A 142 -10.86 -14.42 -4.30
N SER A 143 -11.43 -14.15 -3.12
CA SER A 143 -12.40 -15.05 -2.52
C SER A 143 -13.66 -15.13 -3.39
N GLU A 144 -14.35 -16.27 -3.34
CA GLU A 144 -15.63 -16.46 -4.06
C GLU A 144 -16.67 -15.40 -3.66
N ASP A 145 -16.55 -14.86 -2.44
CA ASP A 145 -17.41 -13.80 -1.92
C ASP A 145 -17.28 -12.46 -2.65
N THR A 146 -16.17 -12.20 -3.34
CA THR A 146 -16.01 -10.96 -4.13
C THR A 146 -16.76 -11.01 -5.45
N SER A 147 -17.10 -12.20 -5.98
CA SER A 147 -17.74 -12.40 -7.28
C SER A 147 -17.07 -11.60 -8.39
N LEU A 148 -15.72 -11.64 -8.41
CA LEU A 148 -14.95 -11.01 -9.45
C LEU A 148 -15.26 -11.68 -10.79
N LEU A 149 -15.76 -10.92 -11.76
CA LEU A 149 -16.10 -11.42 -13.09
C LEU A 149 -14.88 -11.40 -14.00
N GLU A 150 -14.15 -10.29 -13.99
CA GLU A 150 -13.01 -10.07 -14.86
C GLU A 150 -12.00 -9.14 -14.18
N LEU A 151 -10.73 -9.31 -14.49
CA LEU A 151 -9.65 -8.40 -14.08
C LEU A 151 -8.82 -8.07 -15.32
N GLU A 152 -8.88 -6.81 -15.74
CA GLU A 152 -8.11 -6.29 -16.85
C GLU A 152 -6.90 -5.49 -16.37
N LEU A 153 -5.73 -5.77 -16.95
CA LEU A 153 -4.52 -4.99 -16.73
C LEU A 153 -4.21 -4.15 -17.96
N THR A 154 -4.44 -2.85 -17.86
CA THR A 154 -4.11 -1.92 -18.93
C THR A 154 -2.80 -1.20 -18.63
N LYS A 155 -1.88 -1.20 -19.58
CA LYS A 155 -0.68 -0.38 -19.51
C LYS A 155 -1.01 1.01 -20.02
N GLU A 156 -1.03 1.99 -19.13
CA GLU A 156 -1.11 3.40 -19.54
C GLU A 156 0.17 3.78 -20.32
N ASN A 157 0.03 4.00 -21.60
CA ASN A 157 1.09 4.61 -22.41
C ASN A 157 1.11 6.09 -22.05
N THR A 158 2.01 6.49 -21.15
CA THR A 158 2.36 7.90 -20.99
C THR A 158 3.00 8.36 -22.29
N THR A 159 2.21 8.95 -23.17
CA THR A 159 2.72 9.73 -24.28
C THR A 159 3.35 10.98 -23.64
N GLN A 160 4.65 10.90 -23.35
CA GLN A 160 5.43 12.11 -23.13
C GLN A 160 5.39 12.86 -24.47
N ASN A 161 4.59 13.89 -24.51
CA ASN A 161 4.69 14.87 -25.59
C ASN A 161 5.97 15.69 -25.34
N PRO A 162 6.89 15.82 -26.31
CA PRO A 162 8.16 16.52 -26.16
C PRO A 162 8.00 18.01 -25.90
#